data_1c6fed5a25f8353ff4d19ac4c9810148
#
_entry.id   1c6fed5a25f8353ff4d19ac4c9810148
#
_cell.length_a   1.000
_cell.length_b   1.000
_cell.length_c   1.000
_cell.angle_alpha   90.00
_cell.angle_beta   90.00
_cell.angle_gamma   90.00
#
_symmetry.space_group_name_H-M   'P 1'
#
loop_
_entity.id
_entity.type
_entity.pdbx_description
1 polymer ?
#
loop_
_entity_poly.entity_id
_entity_poly.type
_entity_poly.pdbx_seq_one_letter_code
_entity_poly.pdbx_strand_id
1 'polypeptide(L)'
;MTNVKVVALVLALIGFYTLVANAIPQVQSEVPQELSFGADVTPEQLVAAGEQLYQGAGGCTACHGLGTRAPNLLTDEGGAGTIGARCGSRVPGEDCKTYLHTSLINPTAHVVEGYQPIMPDMRRTLSGPQIWSLVAYLESLGGEVTVTGQDVASSAEPAAGGGAPAPAAGGGGAAGLAGGSTDAQELITAAGCIACHKLGDQGATIGPPFDGVGGRRSAESIRHKILNPKSDTTRGFEAMAGIMPPTFGQQFNAAQLEALVQFLASRK
;
A
#
# COMPACT_ATOMS: atom_id res chain seq x y z
N MET A 1 30.12 -4.63 -48.11
CA MET A 1 30.39 -3.44 -47.22
C MET A 1 29.18 -3.09 -46.30
N THR A 2 27.94 -3.34 -46.70
CA THR A 2 26.75 -2.97 -45.92
C THR A 2 26.64 -3.80 -44.59
N ASN A 3 26.90 -5.11 -44.65
CA ASN A 3 26.83 -5.99 -43.47
C ASN A 3 27.84 -5.61 -42.38
N VAL A 4 29.04 -5.19 -42.74
CA VAL A 4 30.07 -4.80 -41.76
C VAL A 4 29.65 -3.50 -41.05
N LYS A 5 29.03 -2.53 -41.74
CA LYS A 5 28.50 -1.33 -41.12
C LYS A 5 27.36 -1.60 -40.17
N VAL A 6 26.47 -2.54 -40.53
CA VAL A 6 25.35 -2.94 -39.65
C VAL A 6 25.89 -3.62 -38.40
N VAL A 7 26.83 -4.56 -38.53
CA VAL A 7 27.45 -5.23 -37.38
C VAL A 7 28.17 -4.22 -36.48
N ALA A 8 28.93 -3.29 -37.06
CA ALA A 8 29.60 -2.27 -36.26
C ALA A 8 28.63 -1.35 -35.50
N LEU A 9 27.50 -0.96 -36.14
CA LEU A 9 26.45 -0.19 -35.48
C LEU A 9 25.80 -0.95 -34.31
N VAL A 10 25.49 -2.26 -34.52
CA VAL A 10 24.88 -3.10 -33.48
C VAL A 10 25.83 -3.24 -32.29
N LEU A 11 27.12 -3.50 -32.54
CA LEU A 11 28.12 -3.59 -31.49
C LEU A 11 28.30 -2.28 -30.73
N ALA A 12 28.27 -1.14 -31.44
CA ALA A 12 28.35 0.17 -30.82
C ALA A 12 27.14 0.47 -29.93
N LEU A 13 25.92 0.10 -30.36
CA LEU A 13 24.70 0.22 -29.56
C LEU A 13 24.73 -0.67 -28.31
N ILE A 14 25.14 -1.92 -28.47
CA ILE A 14 25.29 -2.85 -27.33
C ILE A 14 26.30 -2.27 -26.33
N GLY A 15 27.46 -1.83 -26.79
CA GLY A 15 28.49 -1.22 -25.94
C GLY A 15 27.97 0.04 -25.21
N PHE A 16 27.25 0.90 -25.91
CA PHE A 16 26.65 2.09 -25.33
C PHE A 16 25.64 1.78 -24.25
N TYR A 17 24.68 0.90 -24.52
CA TYR A 17 23.67 0.53 -23.53
C TYR A 17 24.25 -0.25 -22.34
N THR A 18 25.27 -1.07 -22.57
CA THR A 18 26.00 -1.75 -21.49
C THR A 18 26.69 -0.73 -20.58
N LEU A 19 27.33 0.28 -21.18
CA LEU A 19 27.99 1.36 -20.42
C LEU A 19 26.98 2.17 -19.61
N VAL A 20 25.83 2.54 -20.20
CA VAL A 20 24.74 3.24 -19.51
C VAL A 20 24.19 2.40 -18.37
N ALA A 21 23.92 1.11 -18.61
CA ALA A 21 23.40 0.20 -17.58
C ALA A 21 24.35 0.05 -16.38
N ASN A 22 25.66 0.02 -16.62
CA ASN A 22 26.65 -0.03 -15.55
C ASN A 22 26.91 1.31 -14.87
N ALA A 23 26.62 2.44 -15.54
CA ALA A 23 26.76 3.77 -14.97
C ALA A 23 25.57 4.18 -14.08
N ILE A 24 24.41 3.53 -14.23
CA ILE A 24 23.25 3.76 -13.37
C ILE A 24 23.48 3.04 -12.04
N PRO A 25 23.52 3.76 -10.89
CA PRO A 25 23.62 3.11 -9.59
C PRO A 25 22.45 2.14 -9.40
N GLN A 26 22.76 0.87 -9.21
CA GLN A 26 21.75 -0.12 -8.89
C GLN A 26 21.30 0.12 -7.44
N VAL A 27 20.11 0.70 -7.27
CA VAL A 27 19.45 0.73 -5.96
C VAL A 27 19.03 -0.70 -5.65
N GLN A 28 19.81 -1.38 -4.83
CA GLN A 28 19.34 -2.62 -4.23
C GLN A 28 18.26 -2.22 -3.21
N SER A 29 17.02 -2.53 -3.51
CA SER A 29 15.99 -2.51 -2.48
C SER A 29 16.36 -3.61 -1.48
N GLU A 30 16.92 -3.23 -0.34
CA GLU A 30 17.00 -4.16 0.78
C GLU A 30 15.58 -4.64 1.06
N VAL A 31 15.40 -5.95 1.01
CA VAL A 31 14.14 -6.55 1.50
C VAL A 31 13.99 -6.07 2.93
N PRO A 32 12.86 -5.45 3.31
CA PRO A 32 12.65 -5.04 4.68
C PRO A 32 12.93 -6.26 5.57
N GLN A 33 13.95 -6.16 6.41
CA GLN A 33 14.22 -7.22 7.37
C GLN A 33 12.97 -7.33 8.23
N GLU A 34 12.47 -8.54 8.40
CA GLU A 34 11.44 -8.79 9.41
C GLU A 34 12.03 -8.40 10.75
N LEU A 35 11.65 -7.23 11.22
CA LEU A 35 12.05 -6.74 12.51
C LEU A 35 11.32 -7.59 13.56
N SER A 36 11.96 -8.66 14.00
CA SER A 36 11.51 -9.41 15.17
C SER A 36 11.86 -8.58 16.40
N PHE A 37 10.91 -7.74 16.81
CA PHE A 37 11.05 -6.99 18.05
C PHE A 37 10.82 -7.91 19.23
N GLY A 38 11.84 -8.07 20.09
CA GLY A 38 11.67 -8.58 21.43
C GLY A 38 11.00 -7.54 22.34
N ALA A 39 10.58 -7.96 23.52
CA ALA A 39 10.01 -7.04 24.53
C ALA A 39 11.01 -5.96 25.03
N ASP A 40 12.27 -6.10 24.69
CA ASP A 40 13.40 -5.24 25.02
C ASP A 40 13.77 -4.24 23.91
N VAL A 41 12.89 -4.09 22.89
CA VAL A 41 13.10 -3.11 21.81
C VAL A 41 13.11 -1.69 22.39
N THR A 42 14.12 -0.88 21.96
CA THR A 42 14.22 0.51 22.40
C THR A 42 13.38 1.45 21.55
N PRO A 43 12.97 2.62 22.09
CA PRO A 43 12.24 3.63 21.31
C PRO A 43 12.99 4.07 20.04
N GLU A 44 14.31 4.18 20.09
CA GLU A 44 15.14 4.58 18.94
C GLU A 44 15.09 3.53 17.83
N GLN A 45 15.06 2.24 18.19
CA GLN A 45 14.93 1.14 17.23
C GLN A 45 13.55 1.15 16.57
N LEU A 46 12.50 1.44 17.36
CA LEU A 46 11.14 1.57 16.83
C LEU A 46 11.03 2.75 15.87
N VAL A 47 11.59 3.91 16.23
CA VAL A 47 11.60 5.10 15.38
C VAL A 47 12.33 4.83 14.06
N ALA A 48 13.52 4.23 14.10
CA ALA A 48 14.28 3.91 12.89
C ALA A 48 13.54 2.92 11.96
N ALA A 49 12.89 1.92 12.55
CA ALA A 49 12.08 0.97 11.82
C ALA A 49 10.84 1.62 11.20
N GLY A 50 10.17 2.48 11.95
CA GLY A 50 9.01 3.24 11.49
C GLY A 50 9.35 4.20 10.35
N GLU A 51 10.52 4.86 10.40
CA GLU A 51 11.01 5.71 9.31
C GLU A 51 11.20 4.90 8.02
N GLN A 52 11.85 3.74 8.09
CA GLN A 52 12.04 2.87 6.93
C GLN A 52 10.71 2.42 6.34
N LEU A 53 9.72 2.07 7.18
CA LEU A 53 8.37 1.72 6.73
C LEU A 53 7.66 2.90 6.09
N TYR A 54 7.75 4.10 6.69
CA TYR A 54 7.11 5.31 6.19
C TYR A 54 7.61 5.69 4.80
N GLN A 55 8.93 5.64 4.59
CA GLN A 55 9.58 5.99 3.32
C GLN A 55 9.49 4.86 2.28
N GLY A 56 9.36 3.61 2.71
CA GLY A 56 9.44 2.41 1.87
C GLY A 56 8.13 1.62 1.80
N ALA A 57 8.14 0.44 2.42
CA ALA A 57 7.09 -0.58 2.28
C ALA A 57 5.69 -0.13 2.76
N GLY A 58 5.60 0.82 3.67
CA GLY A 58 4.32 1.37 4.13
C GLY A 58 3.62 2.25 3.09
N GLY A 59 4.33 2.75 2.09
CA GLY A 59 3.77 3.56 1.00
C GLY A 59 3.18 4.92 1.43
N CYS A 60 3.50 5.38 2.63
CA CYS A 60 2.88 6.55 3.26
C CYS A 60 3.14 7.85 2.48
N THR A 61 4.36 8.00 1.94
CA THR A 61 4.78 9.19 1.19
C THR A 61 3.99 9.41 -0.10
N ALA A 62 3.38 8.37 -0.66
CA ALA A 62 2.55 8.46 -1.87
C ALA A 62 1.30 9.34 -1.65
N CYS A 63 0.80 9.40 -0.42
CA CYS A 63 -0.35 10.21 -0.04
C CYS A 63 0.02 11.36 0.88
N HIS A 64 0.88 11.12 1.88
CA HIS A 64 1.24 12.08 2.93
C HIS A 64 2.46 12.96 2.61
N GLY A 65 3.07 12.80 1.44
CA GLY A 65 4.28 13.56 1.06
C GLY A 65 4.03 15.00 0.60
N LEU A 66 2.95 15.26 -0.13
CA LEU A 66 2.66 16.56 -0.72
C LEU A 66 1.54 17.35 -0.03
N GLY A 67 0.80 16.75 0.88
CA GLY A 67 -0.35 17.40 1.54
C GLY A 67 -1.58 17.64 0.64
N THR A 68 -1.60 17.06 -0.56
CA THR A 68 -2.72 17.25 -1.51
C THR A 68 -3.78 16.16 -1.41
N ARG A 69 -3.38 14.92 -1.16
CA ARG A 69 -4.25 13.74 -1.04
C ARG A 69 -4.60 13.43 0.41
N ALA A 70 -3.65 13.68 1.29
CA ALA A 70 -3.73 13.49 2.72
C ALA A 70 -2.91 14.59 3.41
N PRO A 71 -3.11 14.86 4.72
CA PRO A 71 -2.30 15.83 5.44
C PRO A 71 -0.82 15.51 5.32
N ASN A 72 0.02 16.53 5.10
CA ASN A 72 1.47 16.33 5.15
C ASN A 72 1.89 16.13 6.62
N LEU A 73 2.50 14.99 6.92
CA LEU A 73 2.87 14.64 8.29
C LEU A 73 4.25 15.18 8.71
N LEU A 74 5.08 15.51 7.73
CA LEU A 74 6.48 15.91 7.92
C LEU A 74 6.67 17.42 8.04
N THR A 75 5.69 18.22 7.62
CA THR A 75 5.78 19.68 7.63
C THR A 75 4.85 20.29 8.66
N ASP A 76 5.17 21.50 9.07
CA ASP A 76 4.29 22.32 9.89
C ASP A 76 2.99 22.63 9.12
N GLU A 77 1.88 22.42 9.76
CA GLU A 77 0.55 22.71 9.23
C GLU A 77 -0.07 23.89 9.98
N GLY A 78 0.06 25.07 9.41
CA GLY A 78 -0.55 26.28 9.93
C GLY A 78 -0.05 26.75 11.31
N GLY A 79 1.21 26.47 11.66
CA GLY A 79 1.81 26.82 12.95
C GLY A 79 1.59 25.79 14.07
N ALA A 80 0.95 24.65 13.74
CA ALA A 80 0.68 23.59 14.73
C ALA A 80 1.82 22.56 14.82
N GLY A 81 2.89 22.73 14.07
CA GLY A 81 4.03 21.82 13.99
C GLY A 81 3.80 20.60 13.10
N THR A 82 4.76 19.67 13.12
CA THR A 82 4.67 18.37 12.46
C THR A 82 3.70 17.45 13.18
N ILE A 83 3.45 16.26 12.63
CA ILE A 83 2.38 15.39 13.16
C ILE A 83 2.57 15.04 14.64
N GLY A 84 3.77 14.75 15.11
CA GLY A 84 4.04 14.43 16.51
C GLY A 84 3.72 15.59 17.47
N ALA A 85 3.89 16.83 17.02
CA ALA A 85 3.55 18.00 17.83
C ALA A 85 2.04 18.25 17.93
N ARG A 86 1.26 17.87 16.90
CA ARG A 86 -0.18 18.21 16.79
C ARG A 86 -1.16 17.06 16.99
N CYS A 87 -0.67 15.81 17.01
CA CYS A 87 -1.54 14.62 17.09
C CYS A 87 -2.44 14.60 18.31
N GLY A 88 -1.92 14.92 19.49
CA GLY A 88 -2.70 14.91 20.75
C GLY A 88 -3.78 15.97 20.86
N SER A 89 -3.86 16.89 19.92
CA SER A 89 -4.93 17.91 19.86
C SER A 89 -5.98 17.63 18.77
N ARG A 90 -5.83 16.56 18.01
CA ARG A 90 -6.72 16.23 16.86
C ARG A 90 -8.10 15.76 17.29
N VAL A 91 -8.16 14.95 18.34
CA VAL A 91 -9.40 14.41 18.89
C VAL A 91 -9.45 14.73 20.38
N PRO A 92 -10.47 15.45 20.86
CA PRO A 92 -10.60 15.75 22.29
C PRO A 92 -10.64 14.48 23.14
N GLY A 93 -9.74 14.39 24.11
CA GLY A 93 -9.65 13.24 25.03
C GLY A 93 -8.83 12.07 24.56
N GLU A 94 -8.26 12.12 23.35
CA GLU A 94 -7.28 11.13 22.89
C GLU A 94 -5.85 11.69 23.00
N ASP A 95 -4.92 10.85 23.46
CA ASP A 95 -3.49 11.16 23.39
C ASP A 95 -2.93 10.90 21.97
N CYS A 96 -1.71 11.37 21.72
CA CYS A 96 -1.07 11.23 20.42
C CYS A 96 -0.92 9.78 20.00
N LYS A 97 -0.47 8.89 20.88
CA LYS A 97 -0.27 7.47 20.62
C LYS A 97 -1.59 6.81 20.17
N THR A 98 -2.65 7.02 20.91
CA THR A 98 -3.98 6.48 20.62
C THR A 98 -4.51 7.01 19.29
N TYR A 99 -4.43 8.32 19.06
CA TYR A 99 -4.86 8.93 17.80
C TYR A 99 -4.11 8.35 16.59
N LEU A 100 -2.78 8.29 16.65
CA LEU A 100 -1.96 7.79 15.55
C LEU A 100 -2.22 6.30 15.28
N HIS A 101 -2.31 5.50 16.34
CA HIS A 101 -2.62 4.07 16.21
C HIS A 101 -4.01 3.87 15.61
N THR A 102 -5.03 4.56 16.12
CA THR A 102 -6.40 4.50 15.58
C THR A 102 -6.43 4.93 14.10
N SER A 103 -5.72 5.99 13.73
CA SER A 103 -5.65 6.44 12.34
C SER A 103 -5.05 5.41 11.39
N LEU A 104 -4.15 4.55 11.86
CA LEU A 104 -3.55 3.47 11.07
C LEU A 104 -4.47 2.24 10.94
N ILE A 105 -5.20 1.88 12.01
CA ILE A 105 -6.02 0.66 12.03
C ILE A 105 -7.51 0.90 11.73
N ASN A 106 -7.99 2.11 11.94
CA ASN A 106 -9.36 2.53 11.64
C ASN A 106 -9.37 3.96 11.07
N PRO A 107 -8.84 4.17 9.87
CA PRO A 107 -8.60 5.51 9.31
C PRO A 107 -9.87 6.32 9.03
N THR A 108 -11.03 5.69 9.10
CA THR A 108 -12.33 6.37 8.96
C THR A 108 -12.88 6.88 10.29
N ALA A 109 -12.28 6.52 11.43
CA ALA A 109 -12.72 6.99 12.74
C ALA A 109 -12.59 8.52 12.87
N HIS A 110 -11.53 9.10 12.31
CA HIS A 110 -11.32 10.54 12.26
C HIS A 110 -10.72 10.94 10.91
N VAL A 111 -11.51 11.63 10.11
CA VAL A 111 -11.06 12.18 8.82
C VAL A 111 -10.78 13.66 8.99
N VAL A 112 -9.55 14.08 8.69
CA VAL A 112 -9.16 15.49 8.78
C VAL A 112 -9.96 16.31 7.78
N GLU A 113 -10.49 17.45 8.21
CA GLU A 113 -11.30 18.33 7.37
C GLU A 113 -10.57 18.73 6.07
N GLY A 114 -11.29 18.70 4.97
CA GLY A 114 -10.74 18.97 3.64
C GLY A 114 -10.15 17.76 2.92
N TYR A 115 -10.04 16.60 3.58
CA TYR A 115 -9.52 15.38 2.95
C TYR A 115 -10.58 14.28 2.79
N GLN A 116 -10.35 13.38 1.85
CA GLN A 116 -11.24 12.24 1.61
C GLN A 116 -10.83 11.02 2.45
N PRO A 117 -11.78 10.14 2.85
CA PRO A 117 -11.52 8.93 3.63
C PRO A 117 -10.92 7.81 2.75
N ILE A 118 -9.75 8.05 2.17
CA ILE A 118 -9.08 7.14 1.22
C ILE A 118 -7.91 6.36 1.83
N MET A 119 -7.56 6.63 3.08
CA MET A 119 -6.50 5.91 3.77
C MET A 119 -6.91 4.43 3.98
N PRO A 120 -6.09 3.46 3.58
CA PRO A 120 -6.38 2.05 3.82
C PRO A 120 -6.15 1.68 5.29
N ASP A 121 -6.84 0.63 5.76
CA ASP A 121 -6.51 -0.04 7.03
C ASP A 121 -5.16 -0.74 6.91
N MET A 122 -4.17 -0.27 7.68
CA MET A 122 -2.78 -0.72 7.58
C MET A 122 -2.57 -2.14 8.11
N ARG A 123 -3.49 -2.71 8.90
CA ARG A 123 -3.43 -4.12 9.33
C ARG A 123 -3.47 -5.12 8.17
N ARG A 124 -3.86 -4.66 6.98
CA ARG A 124 -3.87 -5.50 5.77
C ARG A 124 -2.49 -5.72 5.16
N THR A 125 -1.55 -4.84 5.46
CA THR A 125 -0.22 -4.82 4.83
C THR A 125 0.91 -4.83 5.84
N LEU A 126 0.65 -4.44 7.07
CA LEU A 126 1.63 -4.32 8.14
C LEU A 126 1.23 -5.17 9.34
N SER A 127 2.21 -5.78 9.99
CA SER A 127 2.05 -6.46 11.27
C SER A 127 1.84 -5.47 12.42
N GLY A 128 1.33 -5.95 13.57
CA GLY A 128 1.17 -5.13 14.76
C GLY A 128 2.46 -4.42 15.19
N PRO A 129 3.60 -5.11 15.29
CA PRO A 129 4.89 -4.50 15.57
C PRO A 129 5.29 -3.41 14.58
N GLN A 130 5.03 -3.59 13.28
CA GLN A 130 5.31 -2.59 12.25
C GLN A 130 4.40 -1.36 12.39
N ILE A 131 3.12 -1.54 12.75
CA ILE A 131 2.20 -0.44 13.03
C ILE A 131 2.70 0.38 14.22
N TRP A 132 3.11 -0.25 15.32
CA TRP A 132 3.67 0.45 16.47
C TRP A 132 4.99 1.17 16.16
N SER A 133 5.83 0.60 15.31
CA SER A 133 7.02 1.31 14.82
C SER A 133 6.68 2.58 14.05
N LEU A 134 5.64 2.53 13.20
CA LEU A 134 5.13 3.73 12.52
C LEU A 134 4.60 4.77 13.52
N VAL A 135 3.86 4.35 14.55
CA VAL A 135 3.38 5.26 15.60
C VAL A 135 4.56 5.94 16.29
N ALA A 136 5.59 5.17 16.70
CA ALA A 136 6.79 5.73 17.33
C ALA A 136 7.51 6.74 16.43
N TYR A 137 7.66 6.43 15.14
CA TYR A 137 8.24 7.37 14.17
C TYR A 137 7.40 8.65 14.03
N LEU A 138 6.09 8.53 13.91
CA LEU A 138 5.21 9.68 13.76
C LEU A 138 5.17 10.55 15.02
N GLU A 139 5.23 9.95 16.21
CA GLU A 139 5.39 10.68 17.48
C GLU A 139 6.71 11.47 17.51
N SER A 140 7.83 10.85 17.07
CA SER A 140 9.15 11.47 17.07
C SER A 140 9.23 12.72 16.18
N LEU A 141 8.30 12.89 15.26
CA LEU A 141 8.20 14.07 14.42
C LEU A 141 7.60 15.27 15.21
N GLY A 142 8.38 15.79 16.13
CA GLY A 142 8.09 16.97 16.91
C GLY A 142 7.35 16.73 18.23
N GLY A 143 7.12 15.48 18.62
CA GLY A 143 6.53 15.06 19.89
C GLY A 143 7.46 14.16 20.71
N GLU A 144 6.95 13.65 21.83
CA GLU A 144 7.62 12.66 22.67
C GLU A 144 7.20 11.25 22.24
N VAL A 145 8.17 10.33 22.10
CA VAL A 145 7.89 8.93 21.79
C VAL A 145 7.38 8.22 23.04
N THR A 146 6.12 7.82 23.02
CA THR A 146 5.47 7.13 24.15
C THR A 146 5.23 5.65 23.90
N VAL A 147 5.49 5.16 22.68
CA VAL A 147 5.42 3.74 22.33
C VAL A 147 6.52 2.98 23.09
N THR A 148 6.13 1.85 23.68
CA THR A 148 7.01 0.97 24.48
C THR A 148 7.14 -0.41 23.85
N GLY A 149 8.17 -1.17 24.24
CA GLY A 149 8.29 -2.59 23.87
C GLY A 149 7.08 -3.44 24.28
N GLN A 150 6.33 -3.03 25.30
CA GLN A 150 5.12 -3.71 25.74
C GLN A 150 3.96 -3.52 24.74
N ASP A 151 3.83 -2.33 24.15
CA ASP A 151 2.81 -2.09 23.08
C ASP A 151 3.09 -3.02 21.89
N VAL A 152 4.38 -3.14 21.52
CA VAL A 152 4.83 -4.03 20.46
C VAL A 152 4.59 -5.50 20.81
N ALA A 153 4.99 -5.94 22.00
CA ALA A 153 4.83 -7.32 22.44
C ALA A 153 3.35 -7.75 22.55
N SER A 154 2.48 -6.84 23.02
CA SER A 154 1.04 -7.10 23.10
C SER A 154 0.36 -7.19 21.74
N SER A 155 0.96 -6.61 20.71
CA SER A 155 0.48 -6.65 19.33
C SER A 155 1.08 -7.80 18.50
N ALA A 156 2.02 -8.56 19.07
CA ALA A 156 2.67 -9.70 18.45
C ALA A 156 1.80 -10.98 18.39
N GLU A 157 0.48 -10.86 18.54
CA GLU A 157 -0.41 -11.94 18.12
C GLU A 157 -0.16 -12.22 16.63
N PRO A 158 -0.07 -13.51 16.23
CA PRO A 158 0.22 -13.83 14.85
C PRO A 158 -0.84 -13.13 14.00
N ALA A 159 -0.39 -12.20 13.15
CA ALA A 159 -1.21 -11.68 12.10
C ALA A 159 -1.85 -12.89 11.44
N ALA A 160 -3.17 -12.99 11.46
CA ALA A 160 -3.89 -13.97 10.67
C ALA A 160 -3.49 -13.70 9.22
N GLY A 161 -2.37 -14.28 8.77
CA GLY A 161 -1.78 -14.04 7.46
C GLY A 161 -0.25 -13.85 7.39
N GLY A 162 0.50 -14.01 8.51
CA GLY A 162 1.96 -14.00 8.49
C GLY A 162 2.52 -15.29 7.90
N GLY A 163 2.84 -15.28 6.61
CA GLY A 163 3.53 -16.36 5.94
C GLY A 163 4.95 -16.55 6.46
N ALA A 164 5.34 -17.79 6.70
CA ALA A 164 6.67 -18.26 6.98
C ALA A 164 7.69 -17.80 5.90
N PRO A 165 9.02 -17.78 6.20
CA PRO A 165 10.03 -17.30 5.28
C PRO A 165 9.97 -18.09 3.96
N ALA A 166 9.85 -17.33 2.88
CA ALA A 166 9.87 -17.90 1.54
C ALA A 166 11.28 -18.42 1.23
N PRO A 167 11.44 -19.71 0.85
CA PRO A 167 12.64 -20.17 0.20
C PRO A 167 12.74 -19.51 -1.18
N ALA A 168 13.96 -19.16 -1.55
CA ALA A 168 14.30 -18.55 -2.81
C ALA A 168 13.79 -19.34 -4.02
N ALA A 169 13.26 -18.60 -4.99
CA ALA A 169 13.12 -18.90 -6.42
C ALA A 169 12.70 -20.32 -6.82
N GLY A 170 11.41 -20.50 -6.97
CA GLY A 170 10.81 -21.63 -7.71
C GLY A 170 9.32 -21.37 -7.82
N GLY A 171 8.79 -21.19 -9.05
CA GLY A 171 7.43 -20.78 -9.36
C GLY A 171 6.33 -21.46 -8.57
N GLY A 172 5.86 -20.79 -7.53
CA GLY A 172 4.75 -21.23 -6.69
C GLY A 172 3.79 -20.07 -6.54
N GLY A 173 2.53 -20.27 -6.91
CA GLY A 173 1.48 -19.27 -6.86
C GLY A 173 1.33 -18.70 -5.46
N ALA A 174 1.19 -17.38 -5.38
CA ALA A 174 0.93 -16.62 -4.16
C ALA A 174 -0.21 -17.27 -3.36
N ALA A 175 -0.03 -17.43 -2.05
CA ALA A 175 -1.12 -17.74 -1.14
C ALA A 175 -2.10 -16.57 -1.22
N GLY A 176 -3.26 -16.79 -1.86
CA GLY A 176 -4.21 -15.73 -2.14
C GLY A 176 -4.90 -15.21 -0.89
N LEU A 177 -5.50 -14.03 -1.03
CA LEU A 177 -6.37 -13.42 -0.02
C LEU A 177 -7.47 -14.38 0.45
N ALA A 178 -7.99 -14.13 1.65
CA ALA A 178 -9.11 -14.87 2.21
C ALA A 178 -8.91 -16.39 2.28
N GLY A 179 -7.74 -16.85 2.72
CA GLY A 179 -7.50 -18.27 3.04
C GLY A 179 -7.69 -19.24 1.86
N GLY A 180 -7.57 -18.77 0.63
CA GLY A 180 -7.81 -19.57 -0.57
C GLY A 180 -9.23 -19.56 -1.10
N SER A 181 -10.17 -18.81 -0.47
CA SER A 181 -11.55 -18.66 -0.99
C SER A 181 -11.53 -18.12 -2.41
N THR A 182 -12.44 -18.62 -3.23
CA THR A 182 -12.76 -18.15 -4.58
C THR A 182 -14.11 -17.45 -4.65
N ASP A 183 -14.74 -17.18 -3.49
CA ASP A 183 -15.93 -16.34 -3.45
C ASP A 183 -15.60 -14.90 -3.81
N ALA A 184 -16.18 -14.41 -4.89
CA ALA A 184 -15.84 -13.10 -5.42
C ALA A 184 -16.26 -11.94 -4.49
N GLN A 185 -17.32 -12.10 -3.69
CA GLN A 185 -17.76 -11.07 -2.74
C GLN A 185 -16.82 -11.00 -1.54
N GLU A 186 -16.37 -12.16 -1.06
CA GLU A 186 -15.33 -12.23 -0.03
C GLU A 186 -14.02 -11.60 -0.53
N LEU A 187 -13.61 -11.92 -1.76
CA LEU A 187 -12.41 -11.36 -2.37
C LEU A 187 -12.50 -9.83 -2.56
N ILE A 188 -13.64 -9.32 -3.02
CA ILE A 188 -13.90 -7.88 -3.17
C ILE A 188 -13.78 -7.17 -1.81
N THR A 189 -14.32 -7.78 -0.77
CA THR A 189 -14.28 -7.23 0.60
C THR A 189 -12.86 -7.32 1.18
N ALA A 190 -12.23 -8.49 1.10
CA ALA A 190 -10.89 -8.72 1.63
C ALA A 190 -9.82 -7.86 0.94
N ALA A 191 -9.93 -7.65 -0.37
CA ALA A 191 -9.05 -6.78 -1.14
C ALA A 191 -9.36 -5.28 -0.97
N GLY A 192 -10.44 -4.92 -0.26
CA GLY A 192 -10.83 -3.54 -0.05
C GLY A 192 -11.38 -2.83 -1.27
N CYS A 193 -11.84 -3.54 -2.28
CA CYS A 193 -12.33 -2.95 -3.52
C CYS A 193 -13.51 -1.99 -3.29
N ILE A 194 -14.40 -2.32 -2.33
CA ILE A 194 -15.56 -1.49 -1.96
C ILE A 194 -15.17 -0.16 -1.31
N ALA A 195 -13.94 0.01 -0.85
CA ALA A 195 -13.46 1.31 -0.37
C ALA A 195 -13.49 2.40 -1.47
N CYS A 196 -13.42 1.97 -2.74
CA CYS A 196 -13.42 2.88 -3.89
C CYS A 196 -14.54 2.60 -4.88
N HIS A 197 -14.95 1.34 -5.03
CA HIS A 197 -15.91 0.90 -6.05
C HIS A 197 -17.27 0.54 -5.43
N LYS A 198 -18.33 1.05 -6.02
CA LYS A 198 -19.71 0.69 -5.64
C LYS A 198 -20.09 -0.67 -6.24
N LEU A 199 -20.70 -1.54 -5.42
CA LEU A 199 -21.31 -2.81 -5.81
C LEU A 199 -22.70 -2.92 -5.16
N GLY A 200 -23.77 -2.79 -5.95
CA GLY A 200 -25.13 -2.67 -5.45
C GLY A 200 -25.26 -1.46 -4.53
N ASP A 201 -25.69 -1.69 -3.29
CA ASP A 201 -25.86 -0.62 -2.30
C ASP A 201 -24.60 -0.42 -1.42
N GLN A 202 -23.54 -1.21 -1.64
CA GLN A 202 -22.33 -1.15 -0.85
C GLN A 202 -21.20 -0.45 -1.60
N GLY A 203 -20.29 0.17 -0.84
CA GLY A 203 -19.06 0.74 -1.37
C GLY A 203 -19.17 2.23 -1.73
N ALA A 204 -18.01 2.81 -2.04
CA ALA A 204 -17.86 4.21 -2.38
C ALA A 204 -17.94 4.45 -3.90
N THR A 205 -18.11 5.71 -4.29
CA THR A 205 -18.20 6.15 -5.70
C THR A 205 -16.92 6.87 -6.16
N ILE A 206 -15.80 6.57 -5.51
CA ILE A 206 -14.49 7.13 -5.84
C ILE A 206 -13.96 6.54 -7.15
N GLY A 207 -14.17 5.24 -7.35
CA GLY A 207 -13.86 4.53 -8.59
C GLY A 207 -15.11 4.19 -9.41
N PRO A 208 -14.91 3.70 -10.64
CA PRO A 208 -16.02 3.25 -11.48
C PRO A 208 -16.82 2.15 -10.78
N PRO A 209 -18.17 2.20 -10.81
CA PRO A 209 -18.99 1.19 -10.18
C PRO A 209 -18.80 -0.20 -10.84
N PHE A 210 -18.86 -1.24 -10.02
CA PHE A 210 -18.83 -2.62 -10.51
C PHE A 210 -20.16 -3.02 -11.17
N ASP A 211 -21.24 -2.37 -10.80
CA ASP A 211 -22.54 -2.58 -11.45
C ASP A 211 -22.45 -2.19 -12.94
N GLY A 212 -22.87 -3.10 -13.79
CA GLY A 212 -22.80 -2.92 -15.23
C GLY A 212 -21.37 -2.96 -15.82
N VAL A 213 -20.33 -3.33 -15.07
CA VAL A 213 -18.95 -3.33 -15.59
C VAL A 213 -18.76 -4.36 -16.72
N GLY A 214 -19.40 -5.53 -16.65
CA GLY A 214 -19.37 -6.55 -17.69
C GLY A 214 -20.10 -6.17 -18.98
N GLY A 215 -20.95 -5.14 -18.93
CA GLY A 215 -21.51 -4.51 -20.12
C GLY A 215 -20.59 -3.48 -20.79
N ARG A 216 -19.63 -2.95 -20.02
CA ARG A 216 -18.69 -1.90 -20.46
C ARG A 216 -17.30 -2.43 -20.81
N ARG A 217 -16.91 -3.58 -20.26
CA ARG A 217 -15.57 -4.18 -20.44
C ARG A 217 -15.66 -5.70 -20.58
N SER A 218 -14.79 -6.27 -21.41
CA SER A 218 -14.63 -7.73 -21.51
C SER A 218 -13.91 -8.28 -20.27
N ALA A 219 -14.03 -9.58 -20.01
CA ALA A 219 -13.31 -10.27 -18.94
C ALA A 219 -11.79 -10.05 -19.01
N GLU A 220 -11.22 -10.08 -20.23
CA GLU A 220 -9.81 -9.81 -20.44
C GLU A 220 -9.42 -8.37 -20.06
N SER A 221 -10.25 -7.38 -20.45
CA SER A 221 -10.04 -5.98 -20.08
C SER A 221 -10.14 -5.77 -18.56
N ILE A 222 -11.08 -6.45 -17.90
CA ILE A 222 -11.23 -6.42 -16.45
C ILE A 222 -9.98 -7.01 -15.78
N ARG A 223 -9.52 -8.19 -16.22
CA ARG A 223 -8.28 -8.82 -15.72
C ARG A 223 -7.09 -7.91 -15.89
N HIS A 224 -6.91 -7.33 -17.06
CA HIS A 224 -5.82 -6.41 -17.34
C HIS A 224 -5.85 -5.20 -16.40
N LYS A 225 -7.05 -4.64 -16.14
CA LYS A 225 -7.23 -3.50 -15.24
C LYS A 225 -6.92 -3.82 -13.78
N ILE A 226 -7.26 -5.00 -13.31
CA ILE A 226 -6.91 -5.44 -11.95
C ILE A 226 -5.39 -5.57 -11.80
N LEU A 227 -4.72 -6.16 -12.78
CA LEU A 227 -3.27 -6.40 -12.74
C LEU A 227 -2.45 -5.15 -13.08
N ASN A 228 -2.98 -4.28 -13.94
CA ASN A 228 -2.32 -3.06 -14.39
C ASN A 228 -3.29 -1.87 -14.38
N PRO A 229 -3.65 -1.36 -13.20
CA PRO A 229 -4.67 -0.31 -13.06
C PRO A 229 -4.30 1.02 -13.69
N LYS A 230 -3.01 1.23 -13.99
CA LYS A 230 -2.51 2.45 -14.63
C LYS A 230 -2.56 2.41 -16.17
N SER A 231 -2.94 1.28 -16.77
CA SER A 231 -2.89 1.06 -18.23
C SER A 231 -3.82 1.98 -19.01
N ASP A 232 -4.99 2.31 -18.47
CA ASP A 232 -5.94 3.26 -19.05
C ASP A 232 -6.78 3.90 -17.93
N THR A 233 -7.56 4.92 -18.25
CA THR A 233 -8.46 5.57 -17.29
C THR A 233 -9.90 5.44 -17.78
N THR A 234 -10.81 5.09 -16.87
CA THR A 234 -12.22 5.04 -17.18
C THR A 234 -12.78 6.45 -17.34
N ARG A 235 -13.53 6.70 -18.41
CA ARG A 235 -14.14 8.00 -18.69
C ARG A 235 -15.02 8.45 -17.51
N GLY A 236 -14.82 9.68 -17.07
CA GLY A 236 -15.50 10.26 -15.90
C GLY A 236 -14.75 10.04 -14.57
N PHE A 237 -13.62 9.33 -14.60
CA PHE A 237 -12.77 9.07 -13.43
C PHE A 237 -11.31 9.49 -13.65
N GLU A 238 -11.08 10.45 -14.54
CA GLU A 238 -9.75 10.91 -14.93
C GLU A 238 -9.00 11.52 -13.73
N ALA A 239 -9.70 12.21 -12.85
CA ALA A 239 -9.13 12.76 -11.62
C ALA A 239 -8.64 11.69 -10.63
N MET A 240 -9.11 10.45 -10.78
CA MET A 240 -8.76 9.31 -9.94
C MET A 240 -7.72 8.40 -10.61
N ALA A 241 -7.12 8.82 -11.74
CA ALA A 241 -6.12 8.04 -12.44
C ALA A 241 -4.92 7.70 -11.54
N GLY A 242 -4.56 6.42 -11.51
CA GLY A 242 -3.40 5.93 -10.75
C GLY A 242 -3.62 5.75 -9.24
N ILE A 243 -4.83 5.99 -8.71
CA ILE A 243 -5.15 5.76 -7.29
C ILE A 243 -5.26 4.25 -6.98
N MET A 244 -5.79 3.46 -7.91
CA MET A 244 -5.92 2.02 -7.72
C MET A 244 -4.53 1.38 -7.55
N PRO A 245 -4.28 0.63 -6.45
CA PRO A 245 -2.97 0.02 -6.20
C PRO A 245 -2.59 -1.01 -7.27
N PRO A 246 -1.32 -1.06 -7.72
CA PRO A 246 -0.86 -2.04 -8.71
C PRO A 246 -0.47 -3.40 -8.10
N THR A 247 -0.86 -3.67 -6.86
CA THR A 247 -0.38 -4.82 -6.07
C THR A 247 -1.27 -6.06 -6.17
N PHE A 248 -2.42 -5.98 -6.83
CA PHE A 248 -3.39 -7.08 -6.88
C PHE A 248 -2.87 -8.35 -7.54
N GLY A 249 -1.94 -8.24 -8.50
CA GLY A 249 -1.28 -9.40 -9.09
C GLY A 249 -0.43 -10.22 -8.10
N GLN A 250 -0.05 -9.63 -6.98
CA GLN A 250 0.69 -10.29 -5.90
C GLN A 250 -0.25 -10.79 -4.78
N GLN A 251 -1.44 -10.23 -4.68
CA GLN A 251 -2.41 -10.53 -3.64
C GLN A 251 -3.35 -11.68 -4.01
N PHE A 252 -3.70 -11.81 -5.29
CA PHE A 252 -4.58 -12.87 -5.77
C PHE A 252 -3.78 -14.03 -6.37
N ASN A 253 -4.14 -15.26 -6.04
CA ASN A 253 -3.74 -16.39 -6.84
C ASN A 253 -4.56 -16.46 -8.15
N ALA A 254 -4.15 -17.31 -9.08
CA ALA A 254 -4.79 -17.38 -10.40
C ALA A 254 -6.28 -17.74 -10.33
N ALA A 255 -6.67 -18.64 -9.42
CA ALA A 255 -8.07 -19.05 -9.25
C ALA A 255 -8.92 -17.92 -8.68
N GLN A 256 -8.41 -17.17 -7.73
CA GLN A 256 -9.07 -16.01 -7.13
C GLN A 256 -9.24 -14.87 -8.13
N LEU A 257 -8.18 -14.55 -8.87
CA LEU A 257 -8.25 -13.54 -9.92
C LEU A 257 -9.30 -13.91 -10.96
N GLU A 258 -9.33 -15.17 -11.40
CA GLU A 258 -10.30 -15.62 -12.40
C GLU A 258 -11.73 -15.59 -11.85
N ALA A 259 -11.98 -16.04 -10.63
CA ALA A 259 -13.28 -15.96 -9.98
C ALA A 259 -13.79 -14.51 -9.89
N LEU A 260 -12.92 -13.58 -9.50
CA LEU A 260 -13.22 -12.17 -9.43
C LEU A 260 -13.53 -11.59 -10.82
N VAL A 261 -12.73 -11.93 -11.84
CA VAL A 261 -12.93 -11.47 -13.22
C VAL A 261 -14.26 -11.98 -13.79
N GLN A 262 -14.58 -13.25 -13.59
CA GLN A 262 -15.84 -13.83 -14.07
C GLN A 262 -17.05 -13.21 -13.37
N PHE A 263 -16.96 -13.00 -12.06
CA PHE A 263 -18.01 -12.31 -11.30
C PHE A 263 -18.24 -10.90 -11.85
N LEU A 264 -17.19 -10.10 -12.01
CA LEU A 264 -17.31 -8.74 -12.53
C LEU A 264 -17.79 -8.70 -13.98
N ALA A 265 -17.34 -9.63 -14.83
CA ALA A 265 -17.78 -9.74 -16.22
C ALA A 265 -19.26 -10.14 -16.35
N SER A 266 -19.82 -10.83 -15.37
CA SER A 266 -21.24 -11.18 -15.32
C SER A 266 -22.16 -10.01 -14.92
N ARG A 267 -21.61 -8.93 -14.36
CA ARG A 267 -22.36 -7.73 -13.91
C ARG A 267 -22.69 -6.84 -15.12
N LYS A 268 -23.84 -7.05 -15.74
CA LYS A 268 -24.34 -6.32 -16.92
C LYS A 268 -25.34 -5.24 -16.53
#